data_9e60d80e1bf8219d5ea2143d2f754f69
#
_entry.id   9e60d80e1bf8219d5ea2143d2f754f69
#
_cell.length_a   1.000
_cell.length_b   1.000
_cell.length_c   1.000
_cell.angle_alpha   90.00
_cell.angle_beta   90.00
_cell.angle_gamma   90.00
#
_symmetry.space_group_name_H-M   'P 1'
#
loop_
_entity.id
_entity.type
_entity.pdbx_description
1 polymer ?
#
loop_
_entity_poly.entity_id
_entity_poly.type
_entity_poly.pdbx_seq_one_letter_code
_entity_poly.pdbx_strand_id
1 'polypeptide(L)'
;MSKKILFAASECAPFVKTGGLADVAAALPVQLREMGADIRVVLPLYAKVKARYGMHMRHECDFNIKLGWRNQYCGVESLVQRGITYYFIDNEYYFGRDYIYGVFNCDEAERFGFFSKAIIEMLPHIGFMPDALHLNDWQTAMAAALMKLHYAKMPYFSRIKTILTIHNLSLIHI
;
A
#
# COMPACT_ATOMS: atom_id res chain seq x y z
N MET A 1 -5.38 17.65 17.60
CA MET A 1 -5.60 17.28 16.18
C MET A 1 -5.50 15.78 16.04
N SER A 2 -6.40 15.17 15.26
CA SER A 2 -6.36 13.74 14.96
C SER A 2 -5.08 13.40 14.19
N LYS A 3 -4.42 12.30 14.54
CA LYS A 3 -3.25 11.80 13.80
C LYS A 3 -3.71 11.18 12.48
N LYS A 4 -3.07 11.57 11.39
CA LYS A 4 -3.31 11.02 10.06
C LYS A 4 -2.30 9.89 9.79
N ILE A 5 -2.79 8.71 9.47
CA ILE A 5 -1.96 7.53 9.25
C ILE A 5 -2.34 6.90 7.91
N LEU A 6 -1.34 6.62 7.07
CA LEU A 6 -1.51 5.70 5.95
C LEU A 6 -0.90 4.36 6.33
N PHE A 7 -1.74 3.35 6.43
CA PHE A 7 -1.35 1.97 6.72
C PHE A 7 -1.18 1.22 5.40
N ALA A 8 0.02 0.77 5.10
CA ALA A 8 0.34 0.06 3.87
C ALA A 8 0.62 -1.42 4.14
N ALA A 9 -0.02 -2.30 3.39
CA ALA A 9 0.15 -3.74 3.49
C ALA A 9 -0.03 -4.40 2.12
N SER A 10 0.51 -5.60 1.96
CA SER A 10 0.30 -6.41 0.74
C SER A 10 -1.01 -7.20 0.78
N GLU A 11 -1.58 -7.39 1.96
CA GLU A 11 -2.84 -8.10 2.16
C GLU A 11 -3.63 -7.51 3.33
N CYS A 12 -4.97 -7.65 3.27
CA CYS A 12 -5.90 -7.21 4.31
C CYS A 12 -7.24 -7.95 4.14
N ALA A 13 -7.75 -8.58 5.19
CA ALA A 13 -9.09 -9.15 5.17
C ALA A 13 -10.16 -8.03 5.18
N PRO A 14 -11.29 -8.19 4.47
CA PRO A 14 -11.74 -9.37 3.73
C PRO A 14 -11.32 -9.38 2.26
N PHE A 15 -10.50 -8.42 1.80
CA PHE A 15 -10.16 -8.26 0.39
C PHE A 15 -9.28 -9.39 -0.09
N VAL A 16 -8.18 -9.63 0.61
CA VAL A 16 -7.19 -10.64 0.28
C VAL A 16 -6.49 -11.14 1.55
N LYS A 17 -6.32 -12.45 1.68
CA LYS A 17 -5.68 -13.08 2.85
C LYS A 17 -4.90 -14.31 2.43
N THR A 18 -3.64 -14.36 2.80
CA THR A 18 -2.78 -15.55 2.70
C THR A 18 -2.23 -15.96 4.07
N GLY A 19 -2.07 -15.00 4.98
CA GLY A 19 -1.47 -15.22 6.29
C GLY A 19 -2.02 -14.29 7.38
N GLY A 20 -1.28 -14.23 8.50
CA GLY A 20 -1.67 -13.45 9.67
C GLY A 20 -1.61 -11.93 9.47
N LEU A 21 -0.79 -11.45 8.51
CA LEU A 21 -0.73 -10.02 8.16
C LEU A 21 -2.10 -9.48 7.79
N ALA A 22 -2.90 -10.24 7.05
CA ALA A 22 -4.23 -9.82 6.62
C ALA A 22 -5.18 -9.55 7.80
N ASP A 23 -5.07 -10.34 8.87
CA ASP A 23 -5.89 -10.15 10.08
C ASP A 23 -5.46 -8.90 10.85
N VAL A 24 -4.16 -8.66 10.97
CA VAL A 24 -3.62 -7.44 11.59
C VAL A 24 -4.03 -6.21 10.79
N ALA A 25 -3.90 -6.26 9.45
CA ALA A 25 -4.27 -5.17 8.57
C ALA A 25 -5.78 -4.88 8.57
N ALA A 26 -6.62 -5.86 8.92
CA ALA A 26 -8.05 -5.68 9.10
C ALA A 26 -8.41 -5.11 10.49
N ALA A 27 -7.69 -5.51 11.55
CA ALA A 27 -8.05 -5.18 12.92
C ALA A 27 -7.42 -3.87 13.42
N LEU A 28 -6.12 -3.69 13.21
CA LEU A 28 -5.38 -2.54 13.75
C LEU A 28 -5.89 -1.18 13.24
N PRO A 29 -6.19 -0.99 11.93
CA PRO A 29 -6.77 0.27 11.46
C PRO A 29 -8.10 0.61 12.12
N VAL A 30 -8.95 -0.39 12.40
CA VAL A 30 -10.24 -0.18 13.09
C VAL A 30 -9.99 0.34 14.50
N GLN A 31 -9.10 -0.28 15.25
CA GLN A 31 -8.76 0.15 16.62
C GLN A 31 -8.15 1.56 16.65
N LEU A 32 -7.22 1.87 15.73
CA LEU A 32 -6.63 3.20 15.65
C LEU A 32 -7.67 4.27 15.30
N ARG A 33 -8.64 3.94 14.44
CA ARG A 33 -9.75 4.83 14.13
C ARG A 33 -10.65 5.07 15.35
N GLU A 34 -10.97 4.04 16.13
CA GLU A 34 -11.75 4.15 17.36
C GLU A 34 -11.02 5.01 18.41
N MET A 35 -9.70 5.00 18.40
CA MET A 35 -8.86 5.90 19.22
C MET A 35 -8.78 7.33 18.66
N GLY A 36 -9.47 7.64 17.57
CA GLY A 36 -9.57 8.99 16.99
C GLY A 36 -8.55 9.33 15.90
N ALA A 37 -7.81 8.35 15.36
CA ALA A 37 -6.94 8.59 14.21
C ALA A 37 -7.74 8.70 12.89
N ASP A 38 -7.30 9.58 11.97
CA ASP A 38 -7.68 9.55 10.56
C ASP A 38 -6.77 8.54 9.86
N ILE A 39 -7.19 7.28 9.87
CA ILE A 39 -6.43 6.18 9.28
C ILE A 39 -7.03 5.75 7.95
N ARG A 40 -6.16 5.57 6.97
CA ARG A 40 -6.48 5.01 5.66
C ARG A 40 -5.55 3.84 5.37
N VAL A 41 -6.00 2.91 4.55
CA VAL A 41 -5.25 1.70 4.21
C VAL A 41 -4.93 1.71 2.72
N VAL A 42 -3.75 1.25 2.33
CA VAL A 42 -3.37 1.06 0.93
C VAL A 42 -2.89 -0.36 0.67
N LEU A 43 -3.43 -0.95 -0.41
CA LEU A 43 -3.22 -2.32 -0.85
C LEU A 43 -2.93 -2.36 -2.36
N PRO A 44 -2.27 -3.41 -2.89
CA PRO A 44 -2.30 -3.67 -4.31
C PRO A 44 -3.71 -4.09 -4.77
N LEU A 45 -4.12 -3.69 -5.98
CA LEU A 45 -5.36 -4.14 -6.60
C LEU A 45 -5.15 -5.46 -7.33
N TYR A 46 -5.19 -6.56 -6.60
CA TYR A 46 -5.06 -7.89 -7.19
C TYR A 46 -6.28 -8.26 -8.05
N ALA A 47 -6.10 -9.11 -9.07
CA ALA A 47 -7.16 -9.54 -9.98
C ALA A 47 -8.42 -10.02 -9.25
N LYS A 48 -8.28 -10.85 -8.21
CA LYS A 48 -9.41 -11.35 -7.40
C LYS A 48 -10.14 -10.24 -6.64
N VAL A 49 -9.43 -9.23 -6.18
CA VAL A 49 -10.02 -8.06 -5.51
C VAL A 49 -10.77 -7.21 -6.51
N LYS A 50 -10.16 -6.94 -7.68
CA LYS A 50 -10.78 -6.20 -8.78
C LYS A 50 -12.06 -6.87 -9.29
N ALA A 51 -12.03 -8.18 -9.48
CA ALA A 51 -13.20 -8.95 -9.91
C ALA A 51 -14.36 -8.89 -8.90
N ARG A 52 -14.07 -8.91 -7.60
CA ARG A 52 -15.08 -8.95 -6.55
C ARG A 52 -15.62 -7.57 -6.16
N TYR A 53 -14.74 -6.57 -6.13
CA TYR A 53 -15.06 -5.26 -5.54
C TYR A 53 -15.00 -4.11 -6.53
N GLY A 54 -14.45 -4.31 -7.75
CA GLY A 54 -14.18 -3.24 -8.71
C GLY A 54 -15.39 -2.36 -9.04
N MET A 55 -16.58 -2.96 -9.16
CA MET A 55 -17.82 -2.20 -9.44
C MET A 55 -18.26 -1.27 -8.29
N HIS A 56 -17.70 -1.46 -7.10
CA HIS A 56 -18.00 -0.64 -5.93
C HIS A 56 -16.87 0.33 -5.59
N MET A 57 -15.77 0.28 -6.36
CA MET A 57 -14.64 1.18 -6.18
C MET A 57 -14.87 2.48 -6.92
N ARG A 58 -14.34 3.56 -6.36
CA ARG A 58 -14.27 4.85 -6.98
C ARG A 58 -12.86 5.07 -7.50
N HIS A 59 -12.73 5.49 -8.74
CA HIS A 59 -11.47 5.95 -9.29
C HIS A 59 -11.09 7.32 -8.69
N GLU A 60 -9.88 7.42 -8.13
CA GLU A 60 -9.36 8.64 -7.52
C GLU A 60 -8.44 9.41 -8.45
N CYS A 61 -7.46 8.74 -9.03
CA CYS A 61 -6.49 9.34 -9.94
C CYS A 61 -5.68 8.26 -10.67
N ASP A 62 -4.96 8.70 -11.70
CA ASP A 62 -3.91 7.94 -12.35
C ASP A 62 -2.67 8.81 -12.60
N PHE A 63 -1.52 8.19 -12.61
CA PHE A 63 -0.22 8.79 -12.89
C PHE A 63 0.78 7.72 -13.31
N ASN A 64 1.99 8.15 -13.67
CA ASN A 64 3.04 7.23 -14.07
C ASN A 64 4.17 7.19 -13.05
N ILE A 65 4.64 5.99 -12.74
CA ILE A 65 5.78 5.75 -11.85
C ILE A 65 7.00 5.33 -12.67
N LYS A 66 8.08 6.08 -12.52
CA LYS A 66 9.39 5.71 -13.08
C LYS A 66 10.06 4.70 -12.15
N LEU A 67 10.35 3.50 -12.68
CA LEU A 67 11.07 2.44 -11.99
C LEU A 67 12.27 2.03 -12.84
N GLY A 68 13.44 2.59 -12.55
CA GLY A 68 14.61 2.50 -13.42
C GLY A 68 14.31 3.10 -14.80
N TRP A 69 14.44 2.29 -15.86
CA TRP A 69 14.14 2.69 -17.24
C TRP A 69 12.65 2.52 -17.61
N ARG A 70 11.87 1.88 -16.78
CA ARG A 70 10.43 1.67 -17.02
C ARG A 70 9.61 2.87 -16.57
N ASN A 71 8.56 3.16 -17.31
CA ASN A 71 7.52 4.11 -16.94
C ASN A 71 6.19 3.37 -16.87
N GLN A 72 5.72 3.11 -15.67
CA GLN A 72 4.59 2.23 -15.41
C GLN A 72 3.35 3.02 -14.99
N TYR A 73 2.21 2.69 -15.56
CA TYR A 73 0.91 3.19 -15.14
C TYR A 73 0.65 2.86 -13.66
N CYS A 74 0.05 3.78 -12.95
CA CYS A 74 -0.42 3.62 -11.58
C CYS A 74 -1.80 4.26 -11.44
N GLY A 75 -2.83 3.44 -11.36
CA GLY A 75 -4.17 3.88 -10.97
C GLY A 75 -4.35 3.77 -9.47
N VAL A 76 -5.20 4.62 -8.91
CA VAL A 76 -5.62 4.56 -7.51
C VAL A 76 -7.13 4.46 -7.45
N GLU A 77 -7.62 3.33 -6.98
CA GLU A 77 -9.02 3.09 -6.70
C GLU A 77 -9.28 3.19 -5.20
N SER A 78 -10.49 3.56 -4.80
CA SER A 78 -10.87 3.62 -3.39
C SER A 78 -12.17 2.91 -3.09
N LEU A 79 -12.28 2.38 -1.87
CA LEU A 79 -13.50 1.82 -1.30
C LEU A 79 -13.58 2.18 0.18
N VAL A 80 -14.76 2.62 0.63
CA VAL A 80 -15.00 2.87 2.05
C VAL A 80 -15.68 1.67 2.67
N GLN A 81 -15.06 1.08 3.69
CA GLN A 81 -15.64 -0.03 4.45
C GLN A 81 -15.44 0.20 5.95
N ARG A 82 -16.49 0.02 6.74
CA ARG A 82 -16.49 0.28 8.20
C ARG A 82 -15.94 1.66 8.57
N GLY A 83 -16.19 2.66 7.70
CA GLY A 83 -15.73 4.03 7.89
C GLY A 83 -14.23 4.26 7.68
N ILE A 84 -13.50 3.27 7.16
CA ILE A 84 -12.09 3.38 6.75
C ILE A 84 -12.04 3.46 5.23
N THR A 85 -11.24 4.37 4.71
CA THR A 85 -10.95 4.45 3.28
C THR A 85 -9.79 3.50 2.96
N TYR A 86 -10.05 2.57 2.07
CA TYR A 86 -9.07 1.66 1.49
C TYR A 86 -8.73 2.15 0.08
N TYR A 87 -7.45 2.37 -0.17
CA TYR A 87 -6.91 2.64 -1.50
C TYR A 87 -6.34 1.36 -2.09
N PHE A 88 -6.48 1.22 -3.39
CA PHE A 88 -5.97 0.07 -4.14
C PHE A 88 -5.12 0.58 -5.30
N ILE A 89 -3.87 0.13 -5.37
CA ILE A 89 -2.94 0.47 -6.43
C ILE A 89 -3.18 -0.44 -7.62
N ASP A 90 -3.72 0.15 -8.70
CA ASP A 90 -4.01 -0.56 -9.95
C ASP A 90 -2.81 -0.50 -10.90
N ASN A 91 -2.29 -1.67 -11.21
CA ASN A 91 -1.37 -1.93 -12.30
C ASN A 91 -1.54 -3.38 -12.75
N GLU A 92 -2.12 -3.58 -13.93
CA GLU A 92 -2.47 -4.90 -14.45
C GLU A 92 -1.24 -5.80 -14.62
N TYR A 93 -0.10 -5.22 -15.05
CA TYR A 93 1.14 -5.97 -15.25
C TYR A 93 1.68 -6.57 -13.94
N TYR A 94 1.61 -5.82 -12.84
CA TYR A 94 2.12 -6.29 -11.55
C TYR A 94 1.09 -7.04 -10.70
N PHE A 95 -0.18 -6.64 -10.73
CA PHE A 95 -1.19 -7.11 -9.79
C PHE A 95 -2.37 -7.82 -10.42
N GLY A 96 -2.53 -7.77 -11.76
CA GLY A 96 -3.53 -8.51 -12.52
C GLY A 96 -3.24 -10.01 -12.62
N ARG A 97 -2.76 -10.63 -11.54
CA ARG A 97 -2.32 -12.03 -11.50
C ARG A 97 -3.20 -12.84 -10.55
N ASP A 98 -3.28 -14.15 -10.80
CA ASP A 98 -4.07 -15.08 -9.98
C ASP A 98 -3.47 -15.37 -8.60
N TYR A 99 -2.19 -15.04 -8.41
CA TYR A 99 -1.46 -15.26 -7.16
C TYR A 99 -0.96 -13.92 -6.57
N ILE A 100 -0.90 -13.88 -5.24
CA ILE A 100 -0.46 -12.70 -4.49
C ILE A 100 1.06 -12.69 -4.40
N TYR A 101 1.66 -13.84 -4.11
CA TYR A 101 3.10 -14.02 -4.03
C TYR A 101 3.53 -15.12 -5.04
N GLY A 102 4.58 -14.86 -5.78
CA GLY A 102 5.09 -15.79 -6.80
C GLY A 102 6.23 -16.62 -6.26
N VAL A 103 6.13 -17.95 -6.42
CA VAL A 103 7.18 -18.88 -5.98
C VAL A 103 8.34 -18.95 -6.98
N PHE A 104 8.13 -18.54 -8.25
CA PHE A 104 9.09 -18.72 -9.34
C PHE A 104 9.35 -17.49 -10.21
N ASN A 105 8.71 -16.37 -9.93
CA ASN A 105 8.91 -15.16 -10.73
C ASN A 105 9.97 -14.27 -10.08
N CYS A 106 11.06 -14.05 -10.79
CA CYS A 106 12.16 -13.16 -10.38
C CYS A 106 11.76 -11.67 -10.27
N ASP A 107 10.46 -11.32 -10.42
CA ASP A 107 10.00 -9.94 -10.46
C ASP A 107 9.34 -9.45 -9.16
N GLU A 108 9.32 -10.24 -8.10
CA GLU A 108 8.72 -9.85 -6.80
C GLU A 108 9.33 -8.55 -6.24
N ALA A 109 10.65 -8.41 -6.37
CA ALA A 109 11.33 -7.18 -5.93
C ALA A 109 10.88 -5.96 -6.75
N GLU A 110 10.67 -6.11 -8.07
CA GLU A 110 10.17 -5.05 -8.94
C GLU A 110 8.72 -4.71 -8.63
N ARG A 111 7.84 -5.72 -8.45
CA ARG A 111 6.42 -5.54 -8.11
C ARG A 111 6.25 -4.73 -6.83
N PHE A 112 6.90 -5.16 -5.77
CA PHE A 112 6.77 -4.50 -4.47
C PHE A 112 7.65 -3.26 -4.34
N GLY A 113 8.69 -3.12 -5.18
CA GLY A 113 9.37 -1.85 -5.41
C GLY A 113 8.45 -0.81 -6.06
N PHE A 114 7.68 -1.22 -7.08
CA PHE A 114 6.63 -0.39 -7.68
C PHE A 114 5.58 -0.01 -6.64
N PHE A 115 5.04 -0.98 -5.89
CA PHE A 115 4.05 -0.71 -4.84
C PHE A 115 4.57 0.25 -3.77
N SER A 116 5.80 0.04 -3.30
CA SER A 116 6.45 0.92 -2.31
C SER A 116 6.57 2.36 -2.81
N LYS A 117 6.85 2.55 -4.09
CA LYS A 117 6.92 3.87 -4.70
C LYS A 117 5.53 4.47 -4.90
N ALA A 118 4.55 3.67 -5.31
CA ALA A 118 3.16 4.06 -5.47
C ALA A 118 2.55 4.58 -4.16
N ILE A 119 2.82 3.92 -3.02
CA ILE A 119 2.40 4.36 -1.68
C ILE A 119 2.79 5.81 -1.40
N ILE A 120 3.96 6.22 -1.84
CA ILE A 120 4.47 7.58 -1.60
C ILE A 120 3.89 8.54 -2.63
N GLU A 121 4.03 8.21 -3.92
CA GLU A 121 3.70 9.14 -5.01
C GLU A 121 2.19 9.38 -5.14
N MET A 122 1.32 8.48 -4.70
CA MET A 122 -0.13 8.71 -4.69
C MET A 122 -0.57 9.82 -3.74
N LEU A 123 0.18 10.11 -2.67
CA LEU A 123 -0.24 11.00 -1.58
C LEU A 123 -0.65 12.41 -2.06
N PRO A 124 0.16 13.11 -2.90
CA PRO A 124 -0.25 14.41 -3.44
C PRO A 124 -1.48 14.32 -4.32
N HIS A 125 -1.63 13.24 -5.10
CA HIS A 125 -2.74 13.07 -6.04
C HIS A 125 -4.08 12.88 -5.33
N ILE A 126 -4.09 12.16 -4.20
CA ILE A 126 -5.30 11.96 -3.39
C ILE A 126 -5.51 13.06 -2.34
N GLY A 127 -4.64 14.06 -2.27
CA GLY A 127 -4.72 15.15 -1.29
C GLY A 127 -4.61 14.71 0.17
N PHE A 128 -3.94 13.59 0.45
CA PHE A 128 -3.78 13.07 1.80
C PHE A 128 -2.32 13.16 2.27
N MET A 129 -2.06 14.04 3.23
CA MET A 129 -0.75 14.16 3.87
C MET A 129 -0.80 13.49 5.24
N PRO A 130 -0.27 12.26 5.38
CA PRO A 130 -0.24 11.57 6.66
C PRO A 130 0.87 12.12 7.58
N ASP A 131 0.67 12.03 8.89
CA ASP A 131 1.73 12.23 9.88
C ASP A 131 2.70 11.04 9.88
N ALA A 132 2.17 9.84 9.58
CA ALA A 132 2.95 8.61 9.53
C ALA A 132 2.52 7.68 8.39
N LEU A 133 3.52 7.07 7.74
CA LEU A 133 3.36 5.87 6.92
C LEU A 133 3.66 4.65 7.79
N HIS A 134 2.66 3.83 8.05
CA HIS A 134 2.83 2.56 8.75
C HIS A 134 2.96 1.44 7.72
N LEU A 135 4.16 1.00 7.52
CA LEU A 135 4.58 0.01 6.53
C LEU A 135 4.60 -1.37 7.19
N ASN A 136 4.13 -2.39 6.49
CA ASN A 136 4.01 -3.74 7.04
C ASN A 136 4.70 -4.75 6.13
N ASP A 137 5.64 -5.47 6.69
CA ASP A 137 6.49 -6.47 6.07
C ASP A 137 7.37 -5.96 4.91
N TRP A 138 8.12 -6.87 4.32
CA TRP A 138 9.10 -6.58 3.27
C TRP A 138 8.49 -5.96 2.01
N GLN A 139 7.23 -6.28 1.72
CA GLN A 139 6.53 -5.79 0.53
C GLN A 139 6.35 -4.26 0.52
N THR A 140 6.41 -3.64 1.69
CA THR A 140 6.29 -2.19 1.84
C THR A 140 7.58 -1.53 2.36
N ALA A 141 8.56 -2.32 2.80
CA ALA A 141 9.76 -1.83 3.47
C ALA A 141 10.58 -0.86 2.63
N MET A 142 10.61 -1.06 1.29
CA MET A 142 11.35 -0.17 0.39
C MET A 142 10.81 1.26 0.43
N ALA A 143 9.53 1.47 0.78
CA ALA A 143 8.98 2.82 0.93
C ALA A 143 9.70 3.62 2.03
N ALA A 144 10.15 2.99 3.12
CA ALA A 144 10.93 3.66 4.15
C ALA A 144 12.28 4.16 3.64
N ALA A 145 12.98 3.32 2.84
CA ALA A 145 14.23 3.69 2.22
C ALA A 145 14.05 4.81 1.19
N LEU A 146 13.05 4.68 0.32
CA LEU A 146 12.71 5.71 -0.67
C LEU A 146 12.38 7.05 -0.01
N MET A 147 11.53 7.05 1.03
CA MET A 147 11.20 8.26 1.78
C MET A 147 12.46 8.96 2.29
N LYS A 148 13.39 8.22 2.87
CA LYS A 148 14.63 8.78 3.42
C LYS A 148 15.59 9.30 2.34
N LEU A 149 15.76 8.54 1.25
CA LEU A 149 16.79 8.82 0.23
C LEU A 149 16.33 9.81 -0.84
N HIS A 150 15.05 9.76 -1.23
CA HIS A 150 14.57 10.52 -2.39
C HIS A 150 13.54 11.60 -2.04
N TYR A 151 12.72 11.40 -1.01
CA TYR A 151 11.60 12.30 -0.73
C TYR A 151 11.80 13.19 0.51
N ALA A 152 12.72 12.88 1.41
CA ALA A 152 12.90 13.59 2.68
C ALA A 152 13.14 15.11 2.54
N LYS A 153 13.74 15.54 1.43
CA LYS A 153 14.04 16.95 1.15
C LYS A 153 12.88 17.69 0.45
N MET A 154 11.87 16.97 0.00
CA MET A 154 10.72 17.56 -0.67
C MET A 154 9.74 18.10 0.37
N PRO A 155 9.27 19.36 0.29
CA PRO A 155 8.46 19.99 1.33
C PRO A 155 7.22 19.19 1.73
N TYR A 156 6.56 18.55 0.74
CA TYR A 156 5.35 17.74 0.97
C TYR A 156 5.63 16.53 1.88
N PHE A 157 6.78 15.87 1.70
CA PHE A 157 7.09 14.60 2.37
C PHE A 157 7.94 14.75 3.64
N SER A 158 8.60 15.90 3.83
CA SER A 158 9.61 16.12 4.87
C SER A 158 9.11 15.91 6.30
N ARG A 159 7.81 16.02 6.54
CA ARG A 159 7.19 15.87 7.86
C ARG A 159 6.65 14.46 8.13
N ILE A 160 6.56 13.62 7.10
CA ILE A 160 5.97 12.28 7.21
C ILE A 160 6.98 11.36 7.91
N LYS A 161 6.55 10.72 8.99
CA LYS A 161 7.33 9.68 9.68
C LYS A 161 7.05 8.32 9.07
N THR A 162 8.04 7.43 9.11
CA THR A 162 7.88 6.03 8.66
C THR A 162 7.98 5.09 9.86
N ILE A 163 7.07 4.13 9.95
CA ILE A 163 7.06 3.03 10.90
C ILE A 163 7.05 1.76 10.08
N LEU A 164 7.98 0.85 10.33
CA LEU A 164 8.00 -0.47 9.72
C LEU A 164 7.74 -1.53 10.78
N THR A 165 6.69 -2.33 10.58
CA THR A 165 6.40 -3.51 11.39
C THR A 165 6.72 -4.76 10.59
N ILE A 166 7.46 -5.67 11.19
CA ILE A 166 7.85 -6.96 10.61
C ILE A 166 7.01 -8.05 11.26
N HIS A 167 6.14 -8.69 10.48
CA HIS A 167 5.29 -9.79 10.94
C HIS A 167 5.92 -11.14 10.61
N ASN A 168 6.64 -11.22 9.48
CA ASN A 168 7.32 -12.43 9.01
C ASN A 168 8.79 -12.13 8.73
N LEU A 169 9.69 -12.70 9.53
CA LEU A 169 11.13 -12.59 9.30
C LEU A 169 11.65 -13.56 8.23
N SER A 170 10.84 -14.53 7.86
CA SER A 170 11.30 -15.66 7.08
C SER A 170 10.76 -15.66 5.66
N LEU A 171 11.43 -14.88 4.81
CA LEU A 171 11.59 -15.26 3.41
C LEU A 171 12.79 -16.24 3.24
N ILE A 172 13.44 -16.60 4.34
CA ILE A 172 14.67 -17.41 4.37
C ILE A 172 14.39 -18.77 5.03
N HIS A 173 13.27 -19.38 4.71
CA HIS A 173 13.14 -20.83 4.81
C HIS A 173 13.01 -21.38 3.39
N ILE A 174 14.10 -21.28 2.71
CA ILE A 174 14.40 -22.09 1.55
C ILE A 174 15.40 -23.14 2.01
#